data_9cfc69d250959a6d794a018145567f81
#
_entry.id   9cfc69d250959a6d794a018145567f81
#
_cell.length_a   1.000
_cell.length_b   1.000
_cell.length_c   1.000
_cell.angle_alpha   90.00
_cell.angle_beta   90.00
_cell.angle_gamma   90.00
#
_symmetry.space_group_name_H-M   'P 1'
#
loop_
_entity.id
_entity.type
_entity.pdbx_description
1 polymer ?
#
loop_
_entity_poly.entity_id
_entity_poly.type
_entity_poly.pdbx_seq_one_letter_code
_entity_poly.pdbx_strand_id
1 'polypeptide(L)'
;MAARTLRVLTFLYSLTFLTVAGNSLLFAQKESAAQAQSGSANLAPAATYAIGAFDPARDAEKDLRDAIALAERSGRRVLMDVGGQWCVWCRRLDTLFVADARLRAFRDSNYVTLKVNWSPENKNVALLSRYPRIPGYPHFFVLERDGTFLHSQDSGELEKGKGHDTEKVMAFLKAWAPPGKSSPK
;
A
#
# COMPACT_ATOMS: atom_id res chain seq x y z
N MET A 1 24.27 -48.06 -55.37
CA MET A 1 23.55 -49.16 -56.00
C MET A 1 22.09 -49.08 -55.65
N ALA A 2 21.25 -49.07 -56.70
CA ALA A 2 19.82 -49.33 -56.80
C ALA A 2 18.89 -48.47 -55.87
N ALA A 3 18.16 -47.46 -56.28
CA ALA A 3 17.14 -47.35 -57.37
C ALA A 3 15.96 -48.35 -57.24
N ARG A 4 14.77 -47.84 -56.99
CA ARG A 4 13.47 -48.23 -57.60
C ARG A 4 12.34 -47.49 -56.78
N THR A 5 11.80 -46.49 -57.40
CA THR A 5 10.61 -46.37 -58.29
C THR A 5 9.26 -46.79 -57.69
N LEU A 6 8.37 -45.79 -57.58
CA LEU A 6 7.07 -45.63 -58.21
C LEU A 6 5.88 -46.39 -57.62
N ARG A 7 4.85 -45.69 -57.15
CA ARG A 7 3.55 -45.64 -57.87
C ARG A 7 2.56 -44.69 -57.18
N VAL A 8 2.11 -43.83 -58.04
CA VAL A 8 0.91 -42.98 -57.99
C VAL A 8 -0.34 -43.83 -57.74
N LEU A 9 -1.23 -43.42 -56.93
CA LEU A 9 -2.63 -43.74 -57.06
C LEU A 9 -3.47 -42.51 -56.63
N THR A 10 -3.91 -41.84 -57.67
CA THR A 10 -5.03 -40.89 -57.67
C THR A 10 -6.34 -41.61 -57.37
N PHE A 11 -7.06 -41.14 -56.41
CA PHE A 11 -8.50 -41.40 -56.35
C PHE A 11 -9.23 -40.07 -56.12
N LEU A 12 -9.88 -39.66 -57.18
CA LEU A 12 -10.95 -38.70 -57.25
C LEU A 12 -12.15 -39.22 -56.45
N TYR A 13 -12.64 -38.48 -55.54
CA TYR A 13 -14.07 -38.54 -55.19
C TYR A 13 -14.65 -37.14 -55.06
N SER A 14 -15.65 -37.00 -55.85
CA SER A 14 -16.45 -35.86 -56.23
C SER A 14 -17.36 -35.42 -55.07
N LEU A 15 -17.45 -34.13 -54.89
CA LEU A 15 -18.62 -33.25 -54.75
C LEU A 15 -19.84 -33.77 -53.96
N THR A 16 -20.06 -33.22 -52.79
CA THR A 16 -21.43 -32.72 -52.45
C THR A 16 -21.29 -31.50 -51.59
N PHE A 17 -21.66 -30.39 -52.18
CA PHE A 17 -22.05 -29.13 -51.52
C PHE A 17 -23.26 -29.37 -50.65
N LEU A 18 -23.20 -29.00 -49.38
CA LEU A 18 -24.40 -28.52 -48.71
C LEU A 18 -24.00 -27.39 -47.78
N THR A 19 -24.50 -26.25 -48.15
CA THR A 19 -24.50 -24.94 -47.47
C THR A 19 -25.12 -25.06 -46.08
N VAL A 20 -24.32 -24.73 -45.04
CA VAL A 20 -24.83 -24.14 -43.81
C VAL A 20 -23.93 -22.94 -43.52
N ALA A 21 -24.15 -21.90 -44.28
CA ALA A 21 -23.68 -20.57 -43.92
C ALA A 21 -24.79 -19.91 -43.08
N GLY A 22 -24.42 -19.44 -41.92
CA GLY A 22 -25.27 -18.50 -41.18
C GLY A 22 -25.61 -18.96 -39.80
N ASN A 23 -24.67 -18.86 -38.84
CA ASN A 23 -24.96 -18.46 -37.45
C ASN A 23 -23.69 -18.38 -36.56
N SER A 24 -22.48 -18.46 -37.10
CA SER A 24 -21.27 -18.46 -36.24
C SER A 24 -20.63 -17.07 -36.06
N LEU A 25 -21.20 -16.01 -36.62
CA LEU A 25 -20.63 -14.66 -36.51
C LEU A 25 -21.28 -13.79 -35.40
N LEU A 26 -22.36 -14.27 -34.75
CA LEU A 26 -23.04 -13.52 -33.69
C LEU A 26 -22.60 -13.90 -32.27
N PHE A 27 -21.86 -15.00 -32.10
CA PHE A 27 -21.35 -15.39 -30.76
C PHE A 27 -19.95 -14.84 -30.44
N ALA A 28 -19.15 -14.52 -31.45
CA ALA A 28 -17.78 -14.01 -31.23
C ALA A 28 -17.72 -12.53 -30.84
N GLN A 29 -18.79 -11.74 -31.03
CA GLN A 29 -18.82 -10.32 -30.62
C GLN A 29 -19.33 -10.10 -29.21
N LYS A 30 -19.89 -11.11 -28.55
CA LYS A 30 -20.41 -10.96 -27.20
C LYS A 30 -19.39 -11.27 -26.12
N GLU A 31 -18.33 -12.01 -26.43
CA GLU A 31 -17.23 -12.28 -25.49
C GLU A 31 -16.16 -11.17 -25.47
N SER A 32 -16.02 -10.41 -26.57
CA SER A 32 -15.05 -9.30 -26.62
C SER A 32 -15.51 -8.06 -25.87
N ALA A 33 -16.83 -7.91 -25.62
CA ALA A 33 -17.36 -6.79 -24.85
C ALA A 33 -17.36 -7.01 -23.33
N ALA A 34 -17.21 -8.25 -22.87
CA ALA A 34 -17.17 -8.58 -21.45
C ALA A 34 -15.77 -8.47 -20.83
N GLN A 35 -14.72 -8.43 -21.65
CA GLN A 35 -13.32 -8.30 -21.18
C GLN A 35 -12.79 -6.87 -21.17
N ALA A 36 -13.51 -5.92 -21.74
CA ALA A 36 -13.10 -4.49 -21.75
C ALA A 36 -13.58 -3.70 -20.52
N GLN A 37 -14.29 -4.31 -19.58
CA GLN A 37 -14.82 -3.62 -18.39
C GLN A 37 -14.12 -3.99 -17.08
N SER A 38 -13.05 -4.79 -17.10
CA SER A 38 -12.29 -5.11 -15.88
C SER A 38 -11.08 -4.20 -15.61
N GLY A 39 -10.96 -3.07 -16.32
CA GLY A 39 -9.83 -2.16 -16.21
C GLY A 39 -10.12 -0.82 -15.53
N SER A 40 -11.35 -0.55 -15.13
CA SER A 40 -11.65 0.57 -14.23
C SER A 40 -11.64 0.05 -12.80
N ALA A 41 -10.44 -0.22 -12.26
CA ALA A 41 -10.27 -0.28 -10.83
C ALA A 41 -10.78 1.08 -10.31
N ASN A 42 -11.97 1.03 -9.73
CA ASN A 42 -12.47 2.06 -8.84
C ASN A 42 -11.35 2.28 -7.81
N LEU A 43 -10.52 3.30 -8.03
CA LEU A 43 -9.63 3.82 -7.02
C LEU A 43 -10.56 4.36 -5.94
N ALA A 44 -10.97 3.47 -5.03
CA ALA A 44 -11.51 3.88 -3.76
C ALA A 44 -10.61 5.02 -3.26
N PRO A 45 -11.18 6.13 -2.73
CA PRO A 45 -10.40 7.25 -2.24
C PRO A 45 -9.28 6.64 -1.41
N ALA A 46 -8.03 6.90 -1.80
CA ALA A 46 -6.83 6.22 -1.36
C ALA A 46 -6.95 5.97 0.13
N ALA A 47 -6.98 4.68 0.52
CA ALA A 47 -7.14 4.33 1.92
C ALA A 47 -6.11 5.13 2.70
N THR A 48 -6.58 6.18 3.35
CA THR A 48 -5.78 7.21 3.98
C THR A 48 -5.01 6.65 5.16
N TYR A 49 -5.32 5.41 5.52
CA TYR A 49 -4.85 4.82 6.74
C TYR A 49 -4.59 3.33 6.53
N ALA A 50 -3.34 2.94 6.43
CA ALA A 50 -3.02 1.56 6.16
C ALA A 50 -3.40 0.63 7.32
N ILE A 51 -3.16 1.03 8.59
CA ILE A 51 -3.37 0.15 9.74
C ILE A 51 -3.60 0.98 11.01
N GLY A 52 -4.82 1.00 11.49
CA GLY A 52 -5.40 2.05 12.32
C GLY A 52 -5.28 1.95 13.83
N ALA A 53 -4.85 0.87 14.43
CA ALA A 53 -4.82 0.75 15.88
C ALA A 53 -3.57 0.01 16.38
N PHE A 54 -3.14 0.34 17.60
CA PHE A 54 -2.16 -0.47 18.32
C PHE A 54 -2.84 -1.76 18.79
N ASP A 55 -2.64 -2.85 18.06
CA ASP A 55 -3.24 -4.15 18.33
C ASP A 55 -2.15 -5.21 18.54
N PRO A 56 -2.04 -5.81 19.75
CA PRO A 56 -1.03 -6.81 20.04
C PRO A 56 -1.22 -8.12 19.26
N ALA A 57 -2.41 -8.37 18.69
CA ALA A 57 -2.68 -9.56 17.89
C ALA A 57 -2.19 -9.45 16.44
N ARG A 58 -1.79 -8.26 15.97
CA ARG A 58 -1.36 -8.04 14.59
C ARG A 58 0.08 -8.49 14.34
N ASP A 59 0.32 -8.98 13.13
CA ASP A 59 1.64 -9.25 12.59
C ASP A 59 2.23 -7.96 11.99
N ALA A 60 3.06 -7.26 12.76
CA ALA A 60 3.66 -6.00 12.36
C ALA A 60 4.60 -6.13 11.15
N GLU A 61 5.21 -7.29 10.92
CA GLU A 61 6.01 -7.56 9.74
C GLU A 61 5.17 -7.62 8.48
N LYS A 62 4.03 -8.32 8.55
CA LYS A 62 3.07 -8.34 7.45
C LYS A 62 2.50 -6.95 7.20
N ASP A 63 2.12 -6.24 8.24
CA ASP A 63 1.56 -4.90 8.16
C ASP A 63 2.56 -3.90 7.53
N LEU A 64 3.85 -4.03 7.84
CA LEU A 64 4.89 -3.22 7.20
C LEU A 64 5.02 -3.54 5.71
N ARG A 65 5.00 -4.83 5.32
CA ARG A 65 5.02 -5.18 3.89
C ARG A 65 3.83 -4.58 3.13
N ASP A 66 2.64 -4.65 3.72
CA ASP A 66 1.42 -4.08 3.12
C ASP A 66 1.49 -2.55 3.02
N ALA A 67 2.05 -1.90 4.06
CA ALA A 67 2.26 -0.45 4.07
C ALA A 67 3.27 0.00 3.00
N ILE A 68 4.38 -0.72 2.84
CA ILE A 68 5.38 -0.48 1.79
C ILE A 68 4.73 -0.63 0.40
N ALA A 69 4.03 -1.72 0.14
CA ALA A 69 3.37 -1.94 -1.13
C ALA A 69 2.34 -0.84 -1.46
N LEU A 70 1.65 -0.29 -0.46
CA LEU A 70 0.76 0.86 -0.63
C LEU A 70 1.55 2.16 -0.86
N ALA A 71 2.65 2.36 -0.15
CA ALA A 71 3.52 3.53 -0.28
C ALA A 71 4.12 3.63 -1.69
N GLU A 72 4.63 2.53 -2.24
CA GLU A 72 5.14 2.44 -3.61
C GLU A 72 4.09 2.85 -4.63
N ARG A 73 2.89 2.27 -4.57
CA ARG A 73 1.80 2.57 -5.51
C ARG A 73 1.29 4.00 -5.43
N SER A 74 1.32 4.62 -4.24
CA SER A 74 0.78 5.96 -3.99
C SER A 74 1.83 7.06 -4.03
N GLY A 75 3.12 6.72 -4.15
CA GLY A 75 4.24 7.65 -4.08
C GLY A 75 4.34 8.36 -2.72
N ARG A 76 3.84 7.75 -1.65
CA ARG A 76 3.94 8.24 -0.27
C ARG A 76 5.10 7.56 0.45
N ARG A 77 5.56 8.14 1.56
CA ARG A 77 6.45 7.48 2.52
C ARG A 77 5.68 6.67 3.54
N VAL A 78 6.34 5.78 4.27
CA VAL A 78 5.74 5.11 5.43
C VAL A 78 6.07 5.91 6.67
N LEU A 79 5.05 6.20 7.49
CA LEU A 79 5.17 6.75 8.83
C LEU A 79 4.80 5.65 9.82
N MET A 80 5.81 4.99 10.40
CA MET A 80 5.59 3.98 11.41
C MET A 80 5.46 4.67 12.77
N ASP A 81 4.28 4.58 13.38
CA ASP A 81 3.94 5.09 14.71
C ASP A 81 3.98 3.92 15.70
N VAL A 82 4.99 3.91 16.57
CA VAL A 82 5.21 2.85 17.54
C VAL A 82 4.67 3.26 18.90
N GLY A 83 3.83 2.42 19.49
CA GLY A 83 3.21 2.71 20.77
C GLY A 83 2.31 1.59 21.25
N GLY A 84 1.26 1.94 22.02
CA GLY A 84 0.32 0.94 22.54
C GLY A 84 -0.95 1.58 23.09
N GLN A 85 -1.98 0.77 23.31
CA GLN A 85 -3.25 1.23 23.90
C GLN A 85 -3.07 1.78 25.32
N TRP A 86 -2.09 1.29 26.07
CA TRP A 86 -1.70 1.76 27.40
C TRP A 86 -1.12 3.18 27.40
N CYS A 87 -0.60 3.65 26.25
CA CYS A 87 0.19 4.86 26.11
C CYS A 87 -0.73 6.10 26.06
N VAL A 88 -0.74 6.90 27.12
CA VAL A 88 -1.54 8.13 27.18
C VAL A 88 -1.11 9.17 26.17
N TRP A 89 0.20 9.28 25.88
CA TRP A 89 0.75 10.20 24.89
C TRP A 89 0.40 9.80 23.46
N CYS A 90 0.32 8.50 23.18
CA CYS A 90 -0.15 8.00 21.90
C CYS A 90 -1.60 8.43 21.63
N ARG A 91 -2.48 8.30 22.65
CA ARG A 91 -3.88 8.77 22.54
C ARG A 91 -3.99 10.28 22.35
N ARG A 92 -3.12 11.07 23.02
CA ARG A 92 -3.07 12.54 22.84
C ARG A 92 -2.65 12.92 21.42
N LEU A 93 -1.69 12.22 20.86
CA LEU A 93 -1.25 12.40 19.47
C LEU A 93 -2.36 12.05 18.48
N ASP A 94 -3.05 10.93 18.69
CA ASP A 94 -4.20 10.55 17.88
C ASP A 94 -5.30 11.61 17.94
N THR A 95 -5.59 12.12 19.15
CA THR A 95 -6.57 13.20 19.34
C THR A 95 -6.16 14.45 18.55
N LEU A 96 -4.88 14.80 18.52
CA LEU A 96 -4.39 15.94 17.73
C LEU A 96 -4.66 15.74 16.24
N PHE A 97 -4.36 14.56 15.69
CA PHE A 97 -4.64 14.25 14.28
C PHE A 97 -6.14 14.22 13.96
N VAL A 98 -6.99 13.85 14.91
CA VAL A 98 -8.45 13.92 14.74
C VAL A 98 -8.94 15.36 14.76
N ALA A 99 -8.44 16.17 15.69
CA ALA A 99 -8.89 17.54 15.91
C ALA A 99 -8.41 18.52 14.83
N ASP A 100 -7.18 18.35 14.31
CA ASP A 100 -6.61 19.23 13.29
C ASP A 100 -6.73 18.59 11.91
N ALA A 101 -7.74 19.03 11.15
CA ALA A 101 -7.99 18.53 9.78
C ALA A 101 -6.84 18.86 8.80
N ARG A 102 -6.14 20.00 8.99
CA ARG A 102 -4.99 20.39 8.17
C ARG A 102 -3.81 19.44 8.39
N LEU A 103 -3.51 19.15 9.65
CA LEU A 103 -2.44 18.23 10.03
C LEU A 103 -2.72 16.82 9.52
N ARG A 104 -3.95 16.34 9.71
CA ARG A 104 -4.39 15.04 9.20
C ARG A 104 -4.28 14.95 7.68
N ALA A 105 -4.81 15.96 6.96
CA ALA A 105 -4.76 15.97 5.50
C ALA A 105 -3.32 15.96 4.97
N PHE A 106 -2.40 16.70 5.60
CA PHE A 106 -1.00 16.71 5.22
C PHE A 106 -0.36 15.34 5.44
N ARG A 107 -0.54 14.74 6.63
CA ARG A 107 -0.06 13.39 6.92
C ARG A 107 -0.58 12.38 5.89
N ASP A 108 -1.87 12.34 5.69
CA ASP A 108 -2.53 11.35 4.84
C ASP A 108 -2.16 11.48 3.35
N SER A 109 -1.87 12.71 2.89
CA SER A 109 -1.40 12.96 1.52
C SER A 109 0.04 12.52 1.27
N ASN A 110 0.88 12.53 2.30
CA ASN A 110 2.33 12.30 2.16
C ASN A 110 2.79 10.96 2.73
N TYR A 111 1.99 10.34 3.61
CA TYR A 111 2.39 9.14 4.31
C TYR A 111 1.32 8.05 4.26
N VAL A 112 1.78 6.81 4.26
CA VAL A 112 1.04 5.64 4.69
C VAL A 112 1.38 5.44 6.17
N THR A 113 0.41 5.69 7.05
CA THR A 113 0.62 5.54 8.49
C THR A 113 0.45 4.09 8.90
N LEU A 114 1.43 3.53 9.59
CA LEU A 114 1.43 2.19 10.16
C LEU A 114 1.57 2.29 11.68
N LYS A 115 0.58 1.82 12.43
CA LYS A 115 0.68 1.68 13.89
C LYS A 115 1.29 0.34 14.25
N VAL A 116 2.39 0.36 14.99
CA VAL A 116 3.08 -0.83 15.51
C VAL A 116 2.89 -0.91 17.01
N ASN A 117 2.24 -1.97 17.47
CA ASN A 117 2.05 -2.20 18.90
C ASN A 117 3.37 -2.53 19.58
N TRP A 118 3.58 -1.92 20.75
CA TRP A 118 4.56 -2.31 21.74
C TRP A 118 3.86 -2.46 23.08
N SER A 119 3.75 -3.67 23.58
CA SER A 119 3.13 -3.97 24.86
C SER A 119 3.76 -5.25 25.47
N PRO A 120 3.50 -5.58 26.75
CA PRO A 120 3.98 -6.84 27.32
C PRO A 120 3.57 -8.08 26.53
N GLU A 121 2.39 -8.08 25.92
CA GLU A 121 1.83 -9.19 25.14
C GLU A 121 2.53 -9.35 23.78
N ASN A 122 2.92 -8.24 23.17
CA ASN A 122 3.62 -8.22 21.88
C ASN A 122 4.51 -7.00 21.76
N LYS A 123 5.80 -7.19 21.91
CA LYS A 123 6.83 -6.13 21.79
C LYS A 123 7.31 -5.91 20.36
N ASN A 124 6.88 -6.75 19.41
CA ASN A 124 7.32 -6.71 18.02
C ASN A 124 8.86 -6.61 17.86
N VAL A 125 9.61 -7.36 18.70
CA VAL A 125 11.08 -7.25 18.82
C VAL A 125 11.76 -7.54 17.48
N ALA A 126 11.29 -8.54 16.72
CA ALA A 126 11.89 -8.91 15.44
C ALA A 126 11.87 -7.73 14.45
N LEU A 127 10.77 -6.98 14.40
CA LEU A 127 10.65 -5.78 13.59
C LEU A 127 11.47 -4.62 14.16
N LEU A 128 11.24 -4.28 15.42
CA LEU A 128 11.75 -3.05 16.02
C LEU A 128 13.26 -3.06 16.26
N SER A 129 13.89 -4.25 16.39
CA SER A 129 15.35 -4.36 16.53
C SER A 129 16.15 -3.93 15.28
N ARG A 130 15.50 -3.77 14.15
CA ARG A 130 16.12 -3.26 12.90
C ARG A 130 16.25 -1.73 12.87
N TYR A 131 15.66 -1.04 13.83
CA TYR A 131 15.62 0.41 13.91
C TYR A 131 16.38 0.91 15.14
N PRO A 132 16.72 2.21 15.20
CA PRO A 132 17.32 2.81 16.38
C PRO A 132 16.50 2.59 17.65
N ARG A 133 17.19 2.64 18.80
CA ARG A 133 16.56 2.50 20.12
C ARG A 133 15.47 3.55 20.30
N ILE A 134 14.30 3.12 20.78
CA ILE A 134 13.17 3.97 21.13
C ILE A 134 13.34 4.48 22.56
N PRO A 135 13.47 5.80 22.79
CA PRO A 135 13.62 6.38 24.13
C PRO A 135 12.30 6.51 24.87
N GLY A 136 11.19 6.68 24.15
CA GLY A 136 9.83 6.89 24.69
C GLY A 136 8.74 6.63 23.66
N TYR A 137 7.49 6.65 24.09
CA TYR A 137 6.33 6.39 23.23
C TYR A 137 5.30 7.52 23.31
N PRO A 138 4.62 7.90 22.16
CA PRO A 138 4.82 7.30 20.84
C PRO A 138 6.19 7.60 20.27
N HIS A 139 6.62 6.82 19.28
CA HIS A 139 7.86 7.07 18.55
C HIS A 139 7.61 6.91 17.05
N PHE A 140 8.19 7.78 16.23
CA PHE A 140 8.05 7.67 14.79
C PHE A 140 9.32 7.17 14.10
N PHE A 141 9.16 6.24 13.18
CA PHE A 141 10.14 5.97 12.15
C PHE A 141 9.58 6.38 10.79
N VAL A 142 10.35 7.15 10.04
CA VAL A 142 10.03 7.48 8.65
C VAL A 142 10.81 6.56 7.74
N LEU A 143 10.11 5.92 6.82
CA LEU A 143 10.72 5.08 5.80
C LEU A 143 10.41 5.64 4.41
N GLU A 144 11.34 5.46 3.48
CA GLU A 144 11.07 5.69 2.07
C GLU A 144 9.98 4.72 1.59
N ARG A 145 9.39 4.96 0.44
CA ARG A 145 8.31 4.12 -0.12
C ARG A 145 8.71 2.65 -0.31
N ASP A 146 9.99 2.35 -0.49
CA ASP A 146 10.56 1.00 -0.61
C ASP A 146 10.92 0.36 0.74
N GLY A 147 10.63 1.03 1.85
CA GLY A 147 10.95 0.58 3.21
C GLY A 147 12.34 0.97 3.71
N THR A 148 13.16 1.68 2.93
CA THR A 148 14.47 2.17 3.39
C THR A 148 14.27 3.14 4.56
N PHE A 149 15.00 2.90 5.66
CA PHE A 149 14.95 3.76 6.84
C PHE A 149 15.52 5.15 6.55
N LEU A 150 14.77 6.20 6.93
CA LEU A 150 15.18 7.59 6.73
C LEU A 150 15.42 8.35 8.04
N HIS A 151 14.50 8.21 9.01
CA HIS A 151 14.55 9.03 10.22
C HIS A 151 13.87 8.36 11.42
N SER A 152 14.38 8.68 12.60
CA SER A 152 13.86 8.29 13.90
C SER A 152 13.50 9.54 14.69
N GLN A 153 12.21 9.75 15.00
CA GLN A 153 11.72 10.92 15.70
C GLN A 153 11.21 10.56 17.11
N ASP A 154 11.87 11.07 18.10
CA ASP A 154 11.34 11.08 19.46
C ASP A 154 10.13 12.05 19.54
N SER A 155 8.96 11.53 19.88
CA SER A 155 7.77 12.38 20.01
C SER A 155 7.83 13.37 21.19
N GLY A 156 8.71 13.13 22.15
CA GLY A 156 8.98 14.09 23.25
C GLY A 156 9.45 15.44 22.74
N GLU A 157 10.19 15.49 21.63
CA GLU A 157 10.62 16.74 20.99
C GLU A 157 9.44 17.51 20.36
N LEU A 158 8.33 16.83 20.09
CA LEU A 158 7.12 17.39 19.49
C LEU A 158 6.09 17.84 20.53
N GLU A 159 6.38 17.65 21.82
CA GLU A 159 5.48 17.96 22.90
C GLU A 159 5.41 19.45 23.23
N LYS A 160 4.25 19.85 23.79
CA LYS A 160 3.99 21.15 24.41
C LYS A 160 2.93 21.00 25.49
N GLY A 161 3.31 21.31 26.72
CA GLY A 161 2.41 21.18 27.86
C GLY A 161 1.95 19.77 28.11
N LYS A 162 0.63 19.53 28.05
CA LYS A 162 0.04 18.18 28.25
C LYS A 162 -0.30 17.46 26.96
N GLY A 163 0.28 17.86 25.82
CA GLY A 163 0.00 17.27 24.52
C GLY A 163 1.14 17.51 23.53
N HIS A 164 0.86 17.38 22.25
CA HIS A 164 1.81 17.66 21.19
C HIS A 164 1.51 19.05 20.57
N ASP A 165 2.58 19.74 20.17
CA ASP A 165 2.49 21.03 19.47
C ASP A 165 2.17 20.79 17.99
N THR A 166 1.06 21.33 17.51
CA THR A 166 0.60 21.19 16.13
C THR A 166 1.67 21.65 15.11
N GLU A 167 2.34 22.78 15.39
CA GLU A 167 3.32 23.33 14.44
C GLU A 167 4.61 22.51 14.44
N LYS A 168 5.05 21.98 15.58
CA LYS A 168 6.20 21.07 15.63
C LYS A 168 5.91 19.76 14.88
N VAL A 169 4.73 19.18 15.09
CA VAL A 169 4.30 17.97 14.36
C VAL A 169 4.20 18.25 12.86
N MET A 170 3.62 19.39 12.46
CA MET A 170 3.55 19.80 11.07
C MET A 170 4.93 20.02 10.47
N ALA A 171 5.85 20.65 11.19
CA ALA A 171 7.23 20.89 10.74
C ALA A 171 7.97 19.56 10.53
N PHE A 172 7.85 18.61 11.47
CA PHE A 172 8.39 17.26 11.32
C PHE A 172 7.83 16.57 10.08
N LEU A 173 6.51 16.54 9.89
CA LEU A 173 5.90 15.92 8.74
C LEU A 173 6.36 16.57 7.43
N LYS A 174 6.50 17.90 7.37
CA LYS A 174 7.00 18.61 6.20
C LYS A 174 8.46 18.29 5.88
N ALA A 175 9.30 18.23 6.90
CA ALA A 175 10.72 17.95 6.74
C ALA A 175 10.98 16.57 6.12
N TRP A 176 10.12 15.62 6.39
CA TRP A 176 10.25 14.22 5.94
C TRP A 176 9.21 13.80 4.90
N ALA A 177 8.47 14.74 4.31
CA ALA A 177 7.55 14.44 3.21
C ALA A 177 8.31 14.04 1.93
N PRO A 178 7.71 13.24 1.04
CA PRO A 178 8.31 12.93 -0.25
C PRO A 178 8.60 14.21 -1.04
N PRO A 179 9.74 14.31 -1.75
CA PRO A 179 10.03 15.46 -2.58
C PRO A 179 8.98 15.62 -3.69
N GLY A 180 8.57 16.87 -3.95
CA GLY A 180 7.66 17.19 -5.07
C GLY A 180 6.16 17.03 -4.82
N LYS A 181 5.72 16.57 -3.64
CA LYS A 181 4.33 16.66 -3.23
C LYS A 181 4.12 17.94 -2.41
N SER A 182 3.85 19.06 -3.13
CA SER A 182 3.36 20.27 -2.46
C SER A 182 1.98 19.98 -1.82
N SER A 183 1.69 20.65 -0.69
CA SER A 183 0.39 20.60 -0.04
C SER A 183 -0.74 20.80 -1.05
N PRO A 184 -1.88 20.10 -0.92
CA PRO A 184 -3.06 20.43 -1.68
C PRO A 184 -3.40 21.92 -1.45
N LYS A 185 -3.66 22.64 -2.56
CA LYS A 185 -4.11 24.04 -2.53
C LYS A 185 -5.49 24.15 -1.91
#